data_71fc6396a4deda3b05d0522863098dba
#
_entry.id   71fc6396a4deda3b05d0522863098dba
#
_cell.length_a   1.000
_cell.length_b   1.000
_cell.length_c   1.000
_cell.angle_alpha   90.00
_cell.angle_beta   90.00
_cell.angle_gamma   90.00
#
_symmetry.space_group_name_H-M   'P 1'
#
loop_
_entity.id
_entity.type
_entity.pdbx_description
1 polymer ?
#
loop_
_entity_poly.entity_id
_entity_poly.type
_entity_poly.pdbx_seq_one_letter_code
_entity_poly.pdbx_strand_id
1 'polypeptide(L)'
;RRQRQMCIRDRFQAIAIILVVSFIALGLRPGLVVALSIPLTLAVVFSVMDIAGIDMQRVSLGALIIALALLVDDAMTTTDAMLNRLAAGDDKHDAATFAFRTYAFAMLAGTLVTIAGFVPIGFAASSAGEYTYSLFAVVSISLVVSWFVAVVFAPLLGVFILKAPKQAGASKPGRVIGAYRGFLSKAIRFKWATIAVTLAMFVGAVLLLPLVPRQFFPSSDRPELLVDLRLPQSASIHASETVARRFDDALRGDPDVERWSSYVGRGAIRFYLPLNAQLPNDFFAQAVVVAKDVAARERLQTRLEALLAEEFPSLVARVYPCLLYTS
;
A
#
# COMPACT_ATOMS: atom_id res chain seq x y z
N ARG A 1 -3.97 -12.29 -20.25
CA ARG A 1 -5.05 -13.13 -19.68
C ARG A 1 -4.73 -13.62 -18.27
N ARG A 2 -3.53 -14.13 -17.96
CA ARG A 2 -3.16 -14.60 -16.60
C ARG A 2 -3.22 -13.49 -15.53
N GLN A 3 -2.83 -12.26 -15.82
CA GLN A 3 -2.87 -11.15 -14.86
C GLN A 3 -4.30 -10.75 -14.49
N ARG A 4 -5.23 -10.72 -15.44
CA ARG A 4 -6.66 -10.47 -15.14
C ARG A 4 -7.26 -11.54 -14.23
N GLN A 5 -6.90 -12.80 -14.44
CA GLN A 5 -7.37 -13.91 -13.60
C GLN A 5 -6.81 -13.85 -12.17
N MET A 6 -5.54 -13.45 -11.97
CA MET A 6 -4.97 -13.26 -10.64
C MET A 6 -5.70 -12.16 -9.86
N CYS A 7 -5.87 -10.97 -10.45
CA CYS A 7 -6.55 -9.85 -9.80
C CYS A 7 -8.02 -10.16 -9.46
N ILE A 8 -8.72 -10.92 -10.30
CA ILE A 8 -10.10 -11.34 -10.04
C ILE A 8 -10.14 -12.32 -8.87
N ARG A 9 -9.22 -13.29 -8.84
CA ARG A 9 -9.14 -14.29 -7.77
C ARG A 9 -8.83 -13.66 -6.41
N ASP A 10 -7.90 -12.71 -6.36
CA ASP A 10 -7.52 -12.03 -5.13
C ASP A 10 -8.68 -11.20 -4.55
N ARG A 11 -9.48 -10.56 -5.41
CA ARG A 11 -10.71 -9.87 -4.97
C ARG A 11 -11.74 -10.83 -4.40
N PHE A 12 -12.00 -11.94 -5.08
CA PHE A 12 -12.93 -12.94 -4.58
C PHE A 12 -12.47 -13.52 -3.24
N GLN A 13 -11.19 -13.76 -3.07
CA GLN A 13 -10.63 -14.22 -1.80
C GLN A 13 -10.81 -13.18 -0.69
N ALA A 14 -10.49 -11.91 -0.95
CA ALA A 14 -10.67 -10.84 0.02
C ALA A 14 -12.15 -10.69 0.43
N ILE A 15 -13.07 -10.64 -0.54
CA ILE A 15 -14.52 -10.57 -0.28
C ILE A 15 -14.99 -11.80 0.49
N ALA A 16 -14.56 -13.00 0.10
CA ALA A 16 -14.96 -14.24 0.77
C ALA A 16 -14.51 -14.27 2.24
N ILE A 17 -13.27 -13.86 2.52
CA ILE A 17 -12.74 -13.78 3.90
C ILE A 17 -13.55 -12.78 4.72
N ILE A 18 -13.79 -11.58 4.18
CA ILE A 18 -14.56 -10.53 4.86
C ILE A 18 -15.98 -11.02 5.15
N LEU A 19 -16.65 -11.66 4.18
CA LEU A 19 -17.99 -12.21 4.37
C LEU A 19 -18.02 -13.30 5.44
N VAL A 20 -17.09 -14.24 5.41
CA VAL A 20 -17.00 -15.32 6.41
C VAL A 20 -16.82 -14.73 7.81
N VAL A 21 -15.90 -13.77 7.97
CA VAL A 21 -15.66 -13.11 9.26
C VAL A 21 -16.92 -12.35 9.72
N SER A 22 -17.57 -11.60 8.83
CA SER A 22 -18.80 -10.86 9.15
C SER A 22 -19.94 -11.79 9.55
N PHE A 23 -20.11 -12.92 8.87
CA PHE A 23 -21.12 -13.92 9.23
C PHE A 23 -20.85 -14.60 10.57
N ILE A 24 -19.58 -14.86 10.90
CA ILE A 24 -19.19 -15.42 12.19
C ILE A 24 -19.38 -14.41 13.32
N ALA A 25 -18.99 -13.14 13.09
CA ALA A 25 -19.03 -12.08 14.10
C ALA A 25 -20.45 -11.58 14.40
N LEU A 26 -21.25 -11.34 13.38
CA LEU A 26 -22.58 -10.70 13.48
C LEU A 26 -23.75 -11.68 13.35
N GLY A 27 -23.50 -12.86 12.80
CA GLY A 27 -24.54 -13.82 12.45
C GLY A 27 -25.11 -13.59 11.06
N LEU A 28 -25.99 -14.53 10.59
CA LEU A 28 -26.43 -14.60 9.18
C LEU A 28 -27.17 -13.36 8.70
N ARG A 29 -28.09 -12.79 9.47
CA ARG A 29 -28.94 -11.67 9.02
C ARG A 29 -28.19 -10.34 8.96
N PRO A 30 -27.49 -9.94 10.02
CA PRO A 30 -26.67 -8.73 9.97
C PRO A 30 -25.52 -8.85 8.97
N GLY A 31 -24.89 -10.03 8.92
CA GLY A 31 -23.86 -10.32 7.93
C GLY A 31 -24.36 -10.19 6.49
N LEU A 32 -25.66 -10.52 6.22
CA LEU A 32 -26.26 -10.34 4.89
C LEU A 32 -26.42 -8.86 4.52
N VAL A 33 -26.77 -7.99 5.47
CA VAL A 33 -26.84 -6.54 5.23
C VAL A 33 -25.47 -6.00 4.80
N VAL A 34 -24.42 -6.36 5.56
CA VAL A 34 -23.04 -5.99 5.23
C VAL A 34 -22.61 -6.59 3.88
N ALA A 35 -22.94 -7.87 3.63
CA ALA A 35 -22.62 -8.56 2.38
C ALA A 35 -23.22 -7.90 1.14
N LEU A 36 -24.43 -7.35 1.25
CA LEU A 36 -25.11 -6.65 0.16
C LEU A 36 -24.59 -5.21 -0.02
N SER A 37 -24.11 -4.59 1.04
CA SER A 37 -23.52 -3.24 0.99
C SER A 37 -22.21 -3.20 0.21
N ILE A 38 -21.39 -4.27 0.26
CA ILE A 38 -20.08 -4.33 -0.40
C ILE A 38 -20.19 -4.20 -1.94
N PRO A 39 -20.93 -5.06 -2.66
CA PRO A 39 -21.03 -4.95 -4.11
C PRO A 39 -21.71 -3.66 -4.56
N LEU A 40 -22.67 -3.15 -3.79
CA LEU A 40 -23.29 -1.87 -4.07
C LEU A 40 -22.30 -0.72 -3.98
N THR A 41 -21.50 -0.67 -2.91
CA THR A 41 -20.45 0.34 -2.76
C THR A 41 -19.44 0.25 -3.89
N LEU A 42 -18.97 -0.95 -4.24
CA LEU A 42 -18.03 -1.13 -5.34
C LEU A 42 -18.61 -0.68 -6.68
N ALA A 43 -19.88 -0.97 -6.97
CA ALA A 43 -20.52 -0.54 -8.20
C ALA A 43 -20.56 0.99 -8.32
N VAL A 44 -20.89 1.69 -7.22
CA VAL A 44 -20.88 3.16 -7.18
C VAL A 44 -19.46 3.69 -7.31
N VAL A 45 -18.48 3.10 -6.60
CA VAL A 45 -17.06 3.50 -6.69
C VAL A 45 -16.54 3.37 -8.11
N PHE A 46 -16.84 2.28 -8.82
CA PHE A 46 -16.43 2.11 -10.21
C PHE A 46 -17.06 3.15 -11.13
N SER A 47 -18.34 3.47 -10.92
CA SER A 47 -19.01 4.52 -11.69
C SER A 47 -18.39 5.91 -11.45
N VAL A 48 -18.03 6.22 -10.19
CA VAL A 48 -17.37 7.49 -9.85
C VAL A 48 -15.95 7.53 -10.41
N MET A 49 -15.21 6.43 -10.38
CA MET A 49 -13.86 6.34 -10.98
C MET A 49 -13.90 6.59 -12.49
N ASP A 50 -14.89 6.02 -13.19
CA ASP A 50 -15.08 6.21 -14.63
C ASP A 50 -15.35 7.68 -14.97
N ILE A 51 -16.27 8.33 -14.25
CA ILE A 51 -16.57 9.76 -14.40
C ILE A 51 -15.34 10.63 -14.09
N ALA A 52 -14.53 10.25 -13.09
CA ALA A 52 -13.33 10.96 -12.70
C ALA A 52 -12.12 10.70 -13.63
N GLY A 53 -12.24 9.83 -14.64
CA GLY A 53 -11.17 9.47 -15.55
C GLY A 53 -10.02 8.70 -14.89
N ILE A 54 -10.29 7.96 -13.82
CA ILE A 54 -9.29 7.17 -13.09
C ILE A 54 -9.24 5.75 -13.67
N ASP A 55 -8.18 5.45 -14.38
CA ASP A 55 -7.97 4.14 -14.99
C ASP A 55 -7.76 3.02 -13.95
N MET A 56 -8.20 1.81 -14.32
CA MET A 56 -8.00 0.62 -13.52
C MET A 56 -6.58 0.07 -13.69
N GLN A 57 -5.64 0.62 -12.93
CA GLN A 57 -4.23 0.22 -12.86
C GLN A 57 -3.98 -0.72 -11.67
N ARG A 58 -2.77 -1.27 -11.59
CA ARG A 58 -2.38 -2.14 -10.44
C ARG A 58 -2.48 -1.41 -9.10
N VAL A 59 -2.13 -0.12 -9.08
CA VAL A 59 -2.19 0.72 -7.87
C VAL A 59 -3.64 0.97 -7.47
N SER A 60 -4.51 1.34 -8.43
CA SER A 60 -5.94 1.52 -8.20
C SER A 60 -6.61 0.23 -7.71
N LEU A 61 -6.18 -0.94 -8.22
CA LEU A 61 -6.65 -2.24 -7.74
C LEU A 61 -6.21 -2.53 -6.30
N GLY A 62 -4.94 -2.22 -5.96
CA GLY A 62 -4.43 -2.31 -4.60
C GLY A 62 -5.18 -1.38 -3.65
N ALA A 63 -5.45 -0.15 -4.09
CA ALA A 63 -6.25 0.82 -3.36
C ALA A 63 -7.66 0.31 -3.05
N LEU A 64 -8.32 -0.34 -4.02
CA LEU A 64 -9.64 -0.95 -3.83
C LEU A 64 -9.62 -2.10 -2.82
N ILE A 65 -8.55 -2.89 -2.76
CA ILE A 65 -8.40 -3.96 -1.76
C ILE A 65 -8.25 -3.36 -0.35
N ILE A 66 -7.43 -2.31 -0.21
CA ILE A 66 -7.30 -1.57 1.05
C ILE A 66 -8.65 -0.95 1.44
N ALA A 67 -9.31 -0.30 0.50
CA ALA A 67 -10.62 0.29 0.72
C ALA A 67 -11.65 -0.75 1.16
N LEU A 68 -11.69 -1.94 0.54
CA LEU A 68 -12.59 -3.02 0.93
C LEU A 68 -12.51 -3.38 2.43
N ALA A 69 -11.31 -3.37 3.01
CA ALA A 69 -11.13 -3.64 4.42
C ALA A 69 -11.73 -2.52 5.30
N LEU A 70 -11.70 -1.27 4.83
CA LEU A 70 -12.22 -0.10 5.55
C LEU A 70 -13.73 0.11 5.31
N LEU A 71 -14.26 -0.33 4.16
CA LEU A 71 -15.67 -0.16 3.77
C LEU A 71 -16.65 -0.91 4.67
N VAL A 72 -16.20 -2.01 5.26
CA VAL A 72 -17.06 -2.92 6.05
C VAL A 72 -17.40 -2.31 7.41
N ASP A 73 -16.50 -1.51 7.97
CA ASP A 73 -16.62 -0.98 9.35
C ASP A 73 -17.85 -0.09 9.52
N ASP A 74 -18.13 0.78 8.55
CA ASP A 74 -19.26 1.69 8.58
C ASP A 74 -20.60 0.94 8.54
N ALA A 75 -20.76 0.01 7.60
CA ALA A 75 -21.96 -0.82 7.49
C ALA A 75 -22.16 -1.72 8.70
N MET A 76 -21.05 -2.24 9.27
CA MET A 76 -21.06 -3.06 10.47
C MET A 76 -21.52 -2.26 11.69
N THR A 77 -20.97 -1.07 11.89
CA THR A 77 -21.33 -0.16 13.00
C THR A 77 -22.82 0.20 12.95
N THR A 78 -23.34 0.57 11.79
CA THR A 78 -24.75 0.89 11.58
C THR A 78 -25.65 -0.30 11.89
N THR A 79 -25.27 -1.48 11.38
CA THR A 79 -26.05 -2.71 11.57
C THR A 79 -26.06 -3.16 13.03
N ASP A 80 -24.92 -3.07 13.74
CA ASP A 80 -24.82 -3.38 15.17
C ASP A 80 -25.63 -2.42 16.04
N ALA A 81 -25.59 -1.12 15.72
CA ALA A 81 -26.43 -0.13 16.38
C ALA A 81 -27.93 -0.43 16.28
N MET A 82 -28.38 -0.82 15.06
CA MET A 82 -29.76 -1.24 14.84
C MET A 82 -30.14 -2.50 15.64
N LEU A 83 -29.22 -3.49 15.65
CA LEU A 83 -29.46 -4.73 16.41
C LEU A 83 -29.60 -4.49 17.91
N ASN A 84 -28.75 -3.61 18.45
CA ASN A 84 -28.76 -3.27 19.88
C ASN A 84 -30.09 -2.60 20.26
N ARG A 85 -30.64 -1.74 19.40
CA ARG A 85 -31.92 -1.09 19.61
C ARG A 85 -33.10 -2.06 19.44
N LEU A 86 -33.05 -2.92 18.42
CA LEU A 86 -34.06 -3.99 18.26
C LEU A 86 -34.07 -4.96 19.44
N ALA A 87 -32.90 -5.25 20.04
CA ALA A 87 -32.78 -6.08 21.23
C ALA A 87 -33.37 -5.40 22.47
N ALA A 88 -33.34 -4.06 22.52
CA ALA A 88 -33.97 -3.25 23.57
C ALA A 88 -35.48 -3.15 23.43
N GLY A 89 -36.07 -3.57 22.29
CA GLY A 89 -37.50 -3.59 22.05
C GLY A 89 -38.01 -2.46 21.16
N ASP A 90 -37.13 -1.64 20.59
CA ASP A 90 -37.51 -0.55 19.71
C ASP A 90 -38.05 -1.09 18.37
N ASP A 91 -38.90 -0.29 17.71
CA ASP A 91 -39.35 -0.60 16.35
C ASP A 91 -38.19 -0.45 15.33
N LYS A 92 -38.34 -1.10 14.19
CA LYS A 92 -37.32 -1.14 13.15
C LYS A 92 -36.99 0.25 12.57
N HIS A 93 -38.00 1.10 12.41
CA HIS A 93 -37.84 2.44 11.93
C HIS A 93 -37.13 3.34 12.94
N ASP A 94 -37.47 3.19 14.22
CA ASP A 94 -36.82 3.92 15.31
C ASP A 94 -35.36 3.50 15.46
N ALA A 95 -35.07 2.19 15.37
CA ALA A 95 -33.73 1.65 15.38
C ALA A 95 -32.87 2.20 14.23
N ALA A 96 -33.42 2.28 13.01
CA ALA A 96 -32.75 2.84 11.84
C ALA A 96 -32.47 4.34 12.01
N THR A 97 -33.49 5.09 12.47
CA THR A 97 -33.37 6.54 12.73
C THR A 97 -32.34 6.83 13.83
N PHE A 98 -32.31 6.01 14.88
CA PHE A 98 -31.32 6.13 15.94
C PHE A 98 -29.89 5.90 15.42
N ALA A 99 -29.68 4.85 14.62
CA ALA A 99 -28.37 4.57 14.05
C ALA A 99 -27.85 5.77 13.21
N PHE A 100 -28.73 6.34 12.39
CA PHE A 100 -28.40 7.55 11.63
C PHE A 100 -28.07 8.75 12.54
N ARG A 101 -28.93 9.12 13.45
CA ARG A 101 -28.76 10.32 14.30
C ARG A 101 -27.54 10.26 15.20
N THR A 102 -27.20 9.04 15.66
CA THR A 102 -26.13 8.87 16.66
C THR A 102 -24.76 8.68 15.98
N TYR A 103 -24.69 7.92 14.91
CA TYR A 103 -23.40 7.46 14.37
C TYR A 103 -23.01 8.12 13.06
N ALA A 104 -23.94 8.66 12.25
CA ALA A 104 -23.63 9.17 10.92
C ALA A 104 -22.54 10.25 10.92
N PHE A 105 -22.61 11.21 11.86
CA PHE A 105 -21.62 12.27 11.96
C PHE A 105 -20.28 11.78 12.51
N ALA A 106 -20.29 10.90 13.50
CA ALA A 106 -19.06 10.32 14.05
C ALA A 106 -18.32 9.48 13.01
N MET A 107 -19.07 8.70 12.23
CA MET A 107 -18.51 7.91 11.11
C MET A 107 -17.93 8.82 10.03
N LEU A 108 -18.63 9.89 9.63
CA LEU A 108 -18.11 10.87 8.69
C LEU A 108 -16.80 11.50 9.17
N ALA A 109 -16.75 11.89 10.45
CA ALA A 109 -15.52 12.44 11.01
C ALA A 109 -14.36 11.45 10.95
N GLY A 110 -14.60 10.16 11.29
CA GLY A 110 -13.62 9.08 11.14
C GLY A 110 -13.16 8.87 9.70
N THR A 111 -14.11 8.87 8.76
CA THR A 111 -13.84 8.79 7.32
C THR A 111 -12.95 9.93 6.85
N LEU A 112 -13.26 11.16 7.21
CA LEU A 112 -12.46 12.34 6.84
C LEU A 112 -11.06 12.32 7.46
N VAL A 113 -10.92 11.88 8.71
CA VAL A 113 -9.60 11.70 9.35
C VAL A 113 -8.79 10.62 8.62
N THR A 114 -9.42 9.54 8.23
CA THR A 114 -8.74 8.48 7.45
C THR A 114 -8.28 9.02 6.09
N ILE A 115 -9.13 9.75 5.37
CA ILE A 115 -8.75 10.41 4.10
C ILE A 115 -7.59 11.38 4.33
N ALA A 116 -7.62 12.19 5.39
CA ALA A 116 -6.54 13.12 5.73
C ALA A 116 -5.20 12.39 5.96
N GLY A 117 -5.22 11.16 6.50
CA GLY A 117 -4.05 10.32 6.65
C GLY A 117 -3.41 9.90 5.31
N PHE A 118 -4.18 9.83 4.23
CA PHE A 118 -3.69 9.53 2.88
C PHE A 118 -3.26 10.76 2.07
N VAL A 119 -3.59 11.99 2.53
CA VAL A 119 -3.22 13.24 1.84
C VAL A 119 -1.72 13.35 1.55
N PRO A 120 -0.80 13.06 2.50
CA PRO A 120 0.63 13.15 2.23
C PRO A 120 1.09 12.24 1.08
N ILE A 121 0.43 11.10 0.89
CA ILE A 121 0.74 10.16 -0.19
C ILE A 121 0.26 10.71 -1.54
N GLY A 122 -0.93 11.33 -1.57
CA GLY A 122 -1.53 11.84 -2.80
C GLY A 122 -0.89 13.14 -3.30
N PHE A 123 -0.37 13.97 -2.40
CA PHE A 123 0.17 15.29 -2.74
C PHE A 123 1.69 15.38 -2.58
N ALA A 124 2.40 14.25 -2.53
CA ALA A 124 3.85 14.25 -2.54
C ALA A 124 4.39 14.79 -3.88
N ALA A 125 5.16 15.87 -3.84
CA ALA A 125 5.78 16.49 -5.02
C ALA A 125 6.98 15.65 -5.50
N SER A 126 6.70 14.46 -6.03
CA SER A 126 7.71 13.52 -6.53
C SER A 126 7.08 12.59 -7.58
N SER A 127 7.90 11.95 -8.42
CA SER A 127 7.44 10.92 -9.36
C SER A 127 6.69 9.77 -8.65
N ALA A 128 7.08 9.48 -7.40
CA ALA A 128 6.39 8.53 -6.55
C ALA A 128 4.98 9.02 -6.18
N GLY A 129 4.82 10.32 -5.90
CA GLY A 129 3.53 10.95 -5.62
C GLY A 129 2.56 10.88 -6.80
N GLU A 130 3.04 11.17 -8.02
CA GLU A 130 2.22 11.03 -9.24
C GLU A 130 1.71 9.60 -9.42
N TYR A 131 2.57 8.62 -9.17
CA TYR A 131 2.21 7.21 -9.26
C TYR A 131 1.22 6.77 -8.17
N THR A 132 1.36 7.29 -6.96
CA THR A 132 0.51 6.93 -5.81
C THR A 132 -0.74 7.80 -5.68
N TYR A 133 -0.87 8.87 -6.47
CA TYR A 133 -2.07 9.73 -6.48
C TYR A 133 -3.35 8.92 -6.72
N SER A 134 -3.32 7.95 -7.64
CA SER A 134 -4.46 7.09 -7.91
C SER A 134 -4.88 6.24 -6.69
N LEU A 135 -3.93 5.88 -5.81
CA LEU A 135 -4.22 5.18 -4.56
C LEU A 135 -5.00 6.11 -3.61
N PHE A 136 -4.51 7.34 -3.40
CA PHE A 136 -5.21 8.33 -2.57
C PHE A 136 -6.62 8.62 -3.09
N ALA A 137 -6.76 8.88 -4.38
CA ALA A 137 -8.04 9.22 -5.00
C ALA A 137 -9.05 8.08 -4.86
N VAL A 138 -8.66 6.86 -5.19
CA VAL A 138 -9.55 5.67 -5.12
C VAL A 138 -9.95 5.36 -3.68
N VAL A 139 -9.03 5.40 -2.72
CA VAL A 139 -9.36 5.18 -1.30
C VAL A 139 -10.31 6.27 -0.80
N SER A 140 -10.06 7.54 -1.13
CA SER A 140 -10.91 8.65 -0.71
C SER A 140 -12.33 8.55 -1.27
N ILE A 141 -12.47 8.28 -2.57
CA ILE A 141 -13.77 8.05 -3.21
C ILE A 141 -14.49 6.88 -2.53
N SER A 142 -13.78 5.77 -2.35
CA SER A 142 -14.36 4.57 -1.75
C SER A 142 -14.88 4.81 -0.34
N LEU A 143 -14.13 5.52 0.49
CA LEU A 143 -14.52 5.81 1.86
C LEU A 143 -15.73 6.74 1.93
N VAL A 144 -15.80 7.78 1.10
CA VAL A 144 -16.97 8.68 1.05
C VAL A 144 -18.21 7.94 0.58
N VAL A 145 -18.09 7.13 -0.48
CA VAL A 145 -19.19 6.30 -0.98
C VAL A 145 -19.64 5.28 0.06
N SER A 146 -18.71 4.66 0.78
CA SER A 146 -19.01 3.72 1.88
C SER A 146 -19.84 4.38 2.97
N TRP A 147 -19.39 5.53 3.44
CA TRP A 147 -20.14 6.29 4.44
C TRP A 147 -21.58 6.54 3.96
N PHE A 148 -21.75 6.98 2.72
CA PHE A 148 -23.09 7.24 2.15
C PHE A 148 -23.95 5.96 2.10
N VAL A 149 -23.37 4.85 1.65
CA VAL A 149 -24.07 3.54 1.60
C VAL A 149 -24.41 3.07 3.02
N ALA A 150 -23.51 3.21 3.97
CA ALA A 150 -23.73 2.80 5.36
C ALA A 150 -24.79 3.63 6.07
N VAL A 151 -24.92 4.90 5.72
CA VAL A 151 -25.90 5.82 6.34
C VAL A 151 -27.29 5.72 5.72
N VAL A 152 -27.38 5.39 4.42
CA VAL A 152 -28.65 5.33 3.68
C VAL A 152 -29.10 3.90 3.45
N PHE A 153 -28.25 3.06 2.83
CA PHE A 153 -28.64 1.72 2.40
C PHE A 153 -28.58 0.69 3.52
N ALA A 154 -27.59 0.75 4.41
CA ALA A 154 -27.51 -0.23 5.48
C ALA A 154 -28.71 -0.15 6.44
N PRO A 155 -29.21 1.04 6.88
CA PRO A 155 -30.45 1.13 7.63
C PRO A 155 -31.67 0.65 6.86
N LEU A 156 -31.77 1.02 5.57
CA LEU A 156 -32.87 0.58 4.71
C LEU A 156 -32.92 -0.96 4.62
N LEU A 157 -31.81 -1.59 4.28
CA LEU A 157 -31.70 -3.05 4.26
C LEU A 157 -31.95 -3.67 5.64
N GLY A 158 -31.51 -2.99 6.69
CA GLY A 158 -31.72 -3.39 8.07
C GLY A 158 -33.20 -3.50 8.44
N VAL A 159 -34.02 -2.54 8.04
CA VAL A 159 -35.49 -2.57 8.26
C VAL A 159 -36.12 -3.81 7.62
N PHE A 160 -35.66 -4.22 6.43
CA PHE A 160 -36.22 -5.40 5.72
C PHE A 160 -35.65 -6.72 6.26
N ILE A 161 -34.38 -6.80 6.55
CA ILE A 161 -33.66 -8.08 6.81
C ILE A 161 -33.56 -8.37 8.30
N LEU A 162 -33.33 -7.34 9.16
CA LEU A 162 -33.12 -7.55 10.58
C LEU A 162 -34.40 -7.95 11.30
N LYS A 163 -34.26 -8.82 12.28
CA LYS A 163 -35.31 -9.17 13.25
C LYS A 163 -34.72 -8.99 14.62
N ALA A 164 -35.59 -8.60 15.55
CA ALA A 164 -35.20 -8.57 16.96
C ALA A 164 -34.55 -9.92 17.34
N PRO A 165 -33.33 -9.90 17.89
CA PRO A 165 -32.75 -11.14 18.38
C PRO A 165 -33.69 -11.72 19.42
N LYS A 166 -34.01 -13.04 19.33
CA LYS A 166 -34.71 -13.72 20.40
C LYS A 166 -33.91 -13.43 21.68
N GLN A 167 -34.59 -12.92 22.71
CA GLN A 167 -33.96 -12.70 24.01
C GLN A 167 -33.26 -14.00 24.41
N ALA A 168 -31.98 -14.09 24.13
CA ALA A 168 -31.14 -15.11 24.73
C ALA A 168 -31.07 -14.72 26.22
N GLY A 169 -31.85 -15.42 27.04
CA GLY A 169 -31.79 -15.23 28.48
C GLY A 169 -30.35 -15.18 28.90
N ALA A 170 -30.00 -14.32 29.86
CA ALA A 170 -28.65 -13.96 30.30
C ALA A 170 -27.70 -15.16 30.30
N SER A 171 -27.17 -15.48 29.14
CA SER A 171 -26.16 -16.54 28.99
C SER A 171 -24.91 -16.09 29.73
N LYS A 172 -24.46 -16.89 30.66
CA LYS A 172 -23.21 -16.63 31.40
C LYS A 172 -22.10 -16.37 30.37
N PRO A 173 -21.35 -15.29 30.55
CA PRO A 173 -20.30 -14.94 29.60
C PRO A 173 -19.32 -16.11 29.49
N GLY A 174 -19.03 -16.53 28.26
CA GLY A 174 -18.07 -17.59 27.98
C GLY A 174 -16.71 -17.28 28.63
N ARG A 175 -15.90 -18.29 28.91
CA ARG A 175 -14.58 -18.14 29.55
C ARG A 175 -13.71 -17.05 28.93
N VAL A 176 -13.73 -16.91 27.60
CA VAL A 176 -12.96 -15.91 26.85
C VAL A 176 -13.46 -14.49 27.18
N ILE A 177 -14.78 -14.28 27.16
CA ILE A 177 -15.39 -12.98 27.49
C ILE A 177 -15.14 -12.64 28.97
N GLY A 178 -15.20 -13.65 29.87
CA GLY A 178 -14.88 -13.47 31.29
C GLY A 178 -13.41 -13.05 31.52
N ALA A 179 -12.48 -13.68 30.84
CA ALA A 179 -11.06 -13.34 30.91
C ALA A 179 -10.79 -11.91 30.34
N TYR A 180 -11.41 -11.57 29.21
CA TYR A 180 -11.31 -10.23 28.62
C TYR A 180 -11.88 -9.15 29.55
N ARG A 181 -13.05 -9.36 30.12
CA ARG A 181 -13.63 -8.44 31.14
C ARG A 181 -12.71 -8.27 32.34
N GLY A 182 -12.12 -9.38 32.85
CA GLY A 182 -11.14 -9.34 33.93
C GLY A 182 -9.90 -8.54 33.60
N PHE A 183 -9.36 -8.71 32.38
CA PHE A 183 -8.23 -7.92 31.87
C PHE A 183 -8.59 -6.44 31.77
N LEU A 184 -9.73 -6.12 31.16
CA LEU A 184 -10.18 -4.74 30.97
C LEU A 184 -10.41 -4.04 32.31
N SER A 185 -11.04 -4.71 33.29
CA SER A 185 -11.27 -4.14 34.60
C SER A 185 -9.95 -3.88 35.36
N LYS A 186 -8.94 -4.73 35.20
CA LYS A 186 -7.60 -4.50 35.74
C LYS A 186 -6.91 -3.30 35.05
N ALA A 187 -6.99 -3.23 33.72
CA ALA A 187 -6.42 -2.11 32.96
C ALA A 187 -7.05 -0.76 33.39
N ILE A 188 -8.36 -0.72 33.56
CA ILE A 188 -9.07 0.49 34.04
C ILE A 188 -8.69 0.80 35.51
N ARG A 189 -8.61 -0.21 36.36
CA ARG A 189 -8.24 -0.03 37.79
C ARG A 189 -6.82 0.53 37.92
N PHE A 190 -5.89 0.04 37.11
CA PHE A 190 -4.49 0.50 37.07
C PHE A 190 -4.24 1.47 35.91
N LYS A 191 -5.16 2.45 35.73
CA LYS A 191 -5.11 3.39 34.58
C LYS A 191 -3.76 4.05 34.36
N TRP A 192 -3.06 4.45 35.42
CA TRP A 192 -1.73 5.09 35.30
C TRP A 192 -0.66 4.11 34.81
N ALA A 193 -0.70 2.86 35.26
CA ALA A 193 0.21 1.82 34.78
C ALA A 193 -0.08 1.51 33.29
N THR A 194 -1.34 1.44 32.90
CA THR A 194 -1.75 1.21 31.51
C THR A 194 -1.26 2.37 30.61
N ILE A 195 -1.45 3.62 31.05
CA ILE A 195 -0.96 4.81 30.33
C ILE A 195 0.58 4.76 30.21
N ALA A 196 1.28 4.47 31.32
CA ALA A 196 2.74 4.40 31.33
C ALA A 196 3.28 3.32 30.36
N VAL A 197 2.67 2.12 30.34
CA VAL A 197 3.04 1.06 29.41
C VAL A 197 2.78 1.45 27.96
N THR A 198 1.61 2.04 27.67
CA THR A 198 1.29 2.50 26.31
C THR A 198 2.26 3.58 25.84
N LEU A 199 2.58 4.53 26.71
CA LEU A 199 3.54 5.59 26.40
C LEU A 199 4.95 5.03 26.22
N ALA A 200 5.38 4.08 27.05
CA ALA A 200 6.67 3.41 26.92
C ALA A 200 6.78 2.63 25.59
N MET A 201 5.71 1.93 25.20
CA MET A 201 5.64 1.25 23.90
C MET A 201 5.71 2.24 22.74
N PHE A 202 5.00 3.36 22.84
CA PHE A 202 5.04 4.41 21.81
C PHE A 202 6.45 5.02 21.68
N VAL A 203 7.07 5.42 22.79
CA VAL A 203 8.44 5.93 22.79
C VAL A 203 9.42 4.89 22.24
N GLY A 204 9.28 3.63 22.66
CA GLY A 204 10.08 2.52 22.12
C GLY A 204 9.94 2.38 20.60
N ALA A 205 8.71 2.44 20.08
CA ALA A 205 8.45 2.39 18.64
C ALA A 205 9.10 3.57 17.89
N VAL A 206 9.01 4.79 18.44
CA VAL A 206 9.65 5.98 17.86
C VAL A 206 11.19 5.85 17.85
N LEU A 207 11.76 5.32 18.92
CA LEU A 207 13.22 5.09 19.01
C LEU A 207 13.70 4.00 18.03
N LEU A 208 12.86 3.03 17.70
CA LEU A 208 13.15 1.99 16.71
C LEU A 208 12.92 2.45 15.26
N LEU A 209 12.21 3.56 15.05
CA LEU A 209 11.90 4.07 13.70
C LEU A 209 13.14 4.33 12.82
N PRO A 210 14.29 4.82 13.33
CA PRO A 210 15.49 5.00 12.51
C PRO A 210 16.12 3.70 11.99
N LEU A 211 15.81 2.55 12.62
CA LEU A 211 16.29 1.23 12.18
C LEU A 211 15.54 0.71 10.95
N VAL A 212 14.38 1.31 10.62
CA VAL A 212 13.62 0.93 9.44
C VAL A 212 14.25 1.56 8.20
N PRO A 213 14.69 0.76 7.21
CA PRO A 213 15.25 1.28 5.96
C PRO A 213 14.22 2.17 5.25
N ARG A 214 14.60 3.41 4.95
CA ARG A 214 13.75 4.38 4.25
C ARG A 214 13.90 4.18 2.74
N GLN A 215 13.29 3.14 2.20
CA GLN A 215 13.27 2.86 0.77
C GLN A 215 11.82 2.89 0.28
N PHE A 216 11.54 3.72 -0.71
CA PHE A 216 10.21 3.76 -1.34
C PHE A 216 10.00 2.52 -2.23
N PHE A 217 11.01 2.16 -3.00
CA PHE A 217 11.04 0.91 -3.75
C PHE A 217 12.06 -0.03 -3.11
N PRO A 218 11.68 -1.29 -2.85
CA PRO A 218 12.65 -2.27 -2.37
C PRO A 218 13.78 -2.42 -3.39
N SER A 219 15.02 -2.46 -2.89
CA SER A 219 16.17 -2.82 -3.72
C SER A 219 15.92 -4.18 -4.36
N SER A 220 16.27 -4.31 -5.62
CA SER A 220 16.19 -5.61 -6.30
C SER A 220 17.22 -6.57 -5.69
N ASP A 221 16.85 -7.85 -5.54
CA ASP A 221 17.78 -8.93 -5.17
C ASP A 221 18.73 -9.31 -6.34
N ARG A 222 18.74 -8.50 -7.40
CA ARG A 222 19.58 -8.72 -8.58
C ARG A 222 20.99 -8.20 -8.34
N PRO A 223 22.01 -8.97 -8.70
CA PRO A 223 23.42 -8.58 -8.49
C PRO A 223 23.93 -7.57 -9.52
N GLU A 224 23.11 -7.15 -10.49
CA GLU A 224 23.53 -6.25 -11.55
C GLU A 224 23.55 -4.78 -11.10
N LEU A 225 24.63 -4.08 -11.46
CA LEU A 225 24.80 -2.63 -11.42
C LEU A 225 24.82 -2.07 -12.83
N LEU A 226 24.18 -0.94 -13.00
CA LEU A 226 24.26 -0.12 -14.20
C LEU A 226 25.18 1.05 -13.91
N VAL A 227 26.13 1.30 -14.82
CA VAL A 227 27.06 2.41 -14.74
C VAL A 227 26.92 3.25 -16.02
N ASP A 228 26.35 4.44 -15.87
CA ASP A 228 26.23 5.40 -16.96
C ASP A 228 27.48 6.28 -16.99
N LEU A 229 28.10 6.39 -18.15
CA LEU A 229 29.27 7.22 -18.42
C LEU A 229 28.90 8.24 -19.51
N ARG A 230 28.63 9.47 -19.10
CA ARG A 230 28.23 10.54 -20.00
C ARG A 230 29.37 11.55 -20.15
N LEU A 231 29.87 11.68 -21.36
CA LEU A 231 30.87 12.66 -21.75
C LEU A 231 30.20 14.02 -22.10
N PRO A 232 30.98 15.10 -22.26
CA PRO A 232 30.45 16.35 -22.85
C PRO A 232 29.83 16.11 -24.24
N GLN A 233 28.79 16.87 -24.56
CA GLN A 233 27.98 16.67 -25.79
C GLN A 233 28.78 16.73 -27.10
N SER A 234 29.97 17.33 -27.07
CA SER A 234 30.87 17.42 -28.23
C SER A 234 31.80 16.21 -28.39
N ALA A 235 31.73 15.24 -27.51
CA ALA A 235 32.62 14.08 -27.53
C ALA A 235 32.22 13.12 -28.67
N SER A 236 33.24 12.57 -29.33
CA SER A 236 33.04 11.54 -30.36
C SER A 236 32.85 10.16 -29.78
N ILE A 237 32.30 9.24 -30.56
CA ILE A 237 32.14 7.85 -30.18
C ILE A 237 33.48 7.18 -29.80
N HIS A 238 34.60 7.59 -30.41
CA HIS A 238 35.92 7.09 -30.07
C HIS A 238 36.40 7.55 -28.69
N ALA A 239 36.01 8.78 -28.27
CA ALA A 239 36.27 9.25 -26.94
C ALA A 239 35.47 8.42 -25.90
N SER A 240 34.22 8.11 -26.20
CA SER A 240 33.36 7.26 -25.38
C SER A 240 33.90 5.83 -25.29
N GLU A 241 34.45 5.31 -26.39
CA GLU A 241 35.11 3.99 -26.42
C GLU A 241 36.38 3.98 -25.55
N THR A 242 37.19 5.03 -25.61
CA THR A 242 38.40 5.13 -24.80
C THR A 242 38.08 5.15 -23.32
N VAL A 243 37.04 5.88 -22.92
CA VAL A 243 36.59 5.94 -21.54
C VAL A 243 36.04 4.59 -21.09
N ALA A 244 35.22 3.92 -21.93
CA ALA A 244 34.69 2.62 -21.61
C ALA A 244 35.79 1.56 -21.44
N ARG A 245 36.80 1.55 -22.30
CA ARG A 245 37.98 0.64 -22.20
C ARG A 245 38.75 0.90 -20.90
N ARG A 246 38.99 2.16 -20.54
CA ARG A 246 39.67 2.50 -19.28
C ARG A 246 38.85 2.07 -18.06
N PHE A 247 37.54 2.19 -18.12
CA PHE A 247 36.63 1.67 -17.08
C PHE A 247 36.65 0.15 -17.02
N ASP A 248 36.67 -0.55 -18.17
CA ASP A 248 36.80 -2.00 -18.25
C ASP A 248 38.11 -2.49 -17.64
N ASP A 249 39.21 -1.76 -17.86
CA ASP A 249 40.52 -2.08 -17.26
C ASP A 249 40.50 -1.95 -15.73
N ALA A 250 39.77 -0.95 -15.19
CA ALA A 250 39.60 -0.78 -13.76
C ALA A 250 38.73 -1.88 -13.10
N LEU A 251 37.86 -2.54 -13.85
CA LEU A 251 37.06 -3.68 -13.38
C LEU A 251 37.83 -5.01 -13.37
N ARG A 252 38.93 -5.09 -14.14
CA ARG A 252 39.70 -6.34 -14.25
C ARG A 252 40.32 -6.72 -12.92
N GLY A 253 40.01 -7.95 -12.48
CA GLY A 253 40.56 -8.50 -11.25
C GLY A 253 39.85 -8.06 -9.96
N ASP A 254 38.80 -7.30 -10.06
CA ASP A 254 37.97 -6.97 -8.88
C ASP A 254 37.32 -8.24 -8.32
N PRO A 255 37.52 -8.56 -7.03
CA PRO A 255 37.05 -9.80 -6.42
C PRO A 255 35.52 -9.91 -6.31
N ASP A 256 34.81 -8.78 -6.33
CA ASP A 256 33.35 -8.73 -6.22
C ASP A 256 32.64 -8.78 -7.58
N VAL A 257 33.38 -8.62 -8.69
CA VAL A 257 32.85 -8.67 -10.06
C VAL A 257 32.85 -10.13 -10.56
N GLU A 258 31.72 -10.59 -11.06
CA GLU A 258 31.59 -11.86 -11.77
C GLU A 258 31.85 -11.68 -13.27
N ARG A 259 31.16 -10.70 -13.87
CA ARG A 259 31.28 -10.37 -15.30
C ARG A 259 30.73 -8.96 -15.54
N TRP A 260 31.09 -8.39 -16.70
CA TRP A 260 30.52 -7.11 -17.14
C TRP A 260 30.38 -7.05 -18.66
N SER A 261 29.61 -6.09 -19.14
CA SER A 261 29.43 -5.80 -20.56
C SER A 261 29.33 -4.29 -20.73
N SER A 262 30.15 -3.73 -21.60
CA SER A 262 30.17 -2.30 -21.91
C SER A 262 29.56 -2.02 -23.27
N TYR A 263 28.69 -1.03 -23.32
CA TYR A 263 27.98 -0.55 -24.50
C TYR A 263 28.44 0.87 -24.80
N VAL A 264 28.97 1.09 -26.02
CA VAL A 264 29.48 2.40 -26.46
C VAL A 264 28.54 2.99 -27.50
N GLY A 265 28.26 4.28 -27.40
CA GLY A 265 27.34 4.98 -28.28
C GLY A 265 25.87 4.63 -28.10
N ARG A 266 25.52 3.86 -27.09
CA ARG A 266 24.14 3.49 -26.73
C ARG A 266 24.07 2.88 -25.35
N GLY A 267 22.86 2.76 -24.79
CA GLY A 267 22.63 2.01 -23.57
C GLY A 267 22.57 0.50 -23.79
N ALA A 268 22.55 -0.24 -22.69
CA ALA A 268 22.37 -1.69 -22.69
C ALA A 268 21.02 -2.07 -23.31
N ILE A 269 20.98 -3.26 -23.90
CA ILE A 269 19.72 -3.84 -24.35
C ILE A 269 18.79 -4.03 -23.16
N ARG A 270 17.50 -3.85 -23.39
CA ARG A 270 16.49 -3.97 -22.32
C ARG A 270 16.41 -5.41 -21.81
N PHE A 271 17.12 -5.73 -20.74
CA PHE A 271 17.15 -7.06 -20.12
C PHE A 271 16.20 -7.18 -18.91
N TYR A 272 15.60 -6.09 -18.45
CA TYR A 272 14.52 -6.08 -17.47
C TYR A 272 13.49 -4.98 -17.77
N LEU A 273 12.23 -5.19 -17.34
CA LEU A 273 11.09 -4.36 -17.76
C LEU A 273 11.22 -2.86 -17.43
N PRO A 274 11.66 -2.45 -16.24
CA PRO A 274 11.78 -1.03 -15.90
C PRO A 274 13.00 -0.31 -16.49
N LEU A 275 13.89 -1.01 -17.19
CA LEU A 275 15.07 -0.36 -17.77
C LEU A 275 14.67 0.64 -18.85
N ASN A 276 14.99 1.90 -18.63
CA ASN A 276 14.90 2.93 -19.65
C ASN A 276 16.06 2.74 -20.62
N ALA A 277 15.76 2.20 -21.80
CA ALA A 277 16.75 2.05 -22.86
C ALA A 277 17.21 3.43 -23.33
N GLN A 278 18.50 3.72 -23.17
CA GLN A 278 19.10 4.96 -23.69
C GLN A 278 19.20 4.89 -25.21
N LEU A 279 18.77 5.95 -25.86
CA LEU A 279 18.86 6.09 -27.31
C LEU A 279 20.33 6.17 -27.76
N PRO A 280 20.63 5.80 -29.02
CA PRO A 280 21.97 5.96 -29.58
C PRO A 280 22.49 7.39 -29.43
N ASN A 281 23.71 7.51 -28.88
CA ASN A 281 24.31 8.78 -28.54
C ASN A 281 25.84 8.64 -28.45
N ASP A 282 26.58 9.37 -29.30
CA ASP A 282 28.03 9.24 -29.42
C ASP A 282 28.81 9.58 -28.14
N PHE A 283 28.27 10.49 -27.32
CA PHE A 283 28.91 10.91 -26.07
C PHE A 283 28.44 10.12 -24.84
N PHE A 284 27.90 8.90 -25.05
CA PHE A 284 27.38 8.06 -24.00
C PHE A 284 27.95 6.64 -24.08
N ALA A 285 28.32 6.11 -22.92
CA ALA A 285 28.57 4.69 -22.74
C ALA A 285 27.87 4.18 -21.48
N GLN A 286 27.52 2.91 -21.46
CA GLN A 286 26.90 2.27 -20.30
C GLN A 286 27.54 0.92 -20.06
N ALA A 287 27.90 0.64 -18.81
CA ALA A 287 28.34 -0.70 -18.42
C ALA A 287 27.27 -1.38 -17.55
N VAL A 288 27.07 -2.67 -17.79
CA VAL A 288 26.30 -3.57 -16.93
C VAL A 288 27.30 -4.45 -16.21
N VAL A 289 27.44 -4.25 -14.91
CA VAL A 289 28.37 -5.01 -14.07
C VAL A 289 27.58 -5.96 -13.20
N VAL A 290 27.90 -7.24 -13.28
CA VAL A 290 27.26 -8.29 -12.48
C VAL A 290 28.19 -8.64 -11.33
N ALA A 291 27.73 -8.38 -10.10
CA ALA A 291 28.45 -8.77 -8.89
C ALA A 291 28.17 -10.25 -8.55
N LYS A 292 29.01 -10.85 -7.71
CA LYS A 292 28.85 -12.25 -7.28
C LYS A 292 27.61 -12.48 -6.45
N ASP A 293 27.23 -11.52 -5.61
CA ASP A 293 26.03 -11.54 -4.78
C ASP A 293 25.56 -10.12 -4.46
N VAL A 294 24.46 -9.97 -3.72
CA VAL A 294 23.87 -8.68 -3.37
C VAL A 294 24.79 -7.88 -2.44
N ALA A 295 25.47 -8.54 -1.49
CA ALA A 295 26.42 -7.89 -0.59
C ALA A 295 27.66 -7.39 -1.33
N ALA A 296 28.18 -8.18 -2.29
CA ALA A 296 29.25 -7.76 -3.19
C ALA A 296 28.81 -6.56 -4.06
N ARG A 297 27.57 -6.54 -4.54
CA ARG A 297 27.00 -5.42 -5.29
C ARG A 297 27.05 -4.10 -4.49
N GLU A 298 26.67 -4.13 -3.21
CA GLU A 298 26.65 -2.93 -2.37
C GLU A 298 28.09 -2.40 -2.13
N ARG A 299 29.04 -3.29 -1.86
CA ARG A 299 30.45 -2.91 -1.73
C ARG A 299 31.03 -2.37 -3.04
N LEU A 300 30.70 -3.04 -4.15
CA LEU A 300 31.13 -2.66 -5.49
C LEU A 300 30.55 -1.29 -5.89
N GLN A 301 29.28 -1.02 -5.58
CA GLN A 301 28.65 0.27 -5.86
C GLN A 301 29.44 1.41 -5.20
N THR A 302 29.70 1.31 -3.91
CA THR A 302 30.45 2.35 -3.17
C THR A 302 31.86 2.54 -3.73
N ARG A 303 32.53 1.45 -4.12
CA ARG A 303 33.86 1.51 -4.73
C ARG A 303 33.86 2.15 -6.11
N LEU A 304 32.90 1.79 -6.96
CA LEU A 304 32.77 2.35 -8.30
C LEU A 304 32.40 3.84 -8.27
N GLU A 305 31.55 4.27 -7.32
CA GLU A 305 31.25 5.69 -7.13
C GLU A 305 32.50 6.48 -6.75
N ALA A 306 33.33 5.97 -5.85
CA ALA A 306 34.59 6.60 -5.47
C ALA A 306 35.61 6.62 -6.65
N LEU A 307 35.80 5.49 -7.34
CA LEU A 307 36.69 5.38 -8.49
C LEU A 307 36.28 6.35 -9.63
N LEU A 308 34.99 6.45 -9.92
CA LEU A 308 34.52 7.37 -10.97
C LEU A 308 34.70 8.83 -10.59
N ALA A 309 34.56 9.18 -9.31
CA ALA A 309 34.81 10.54 -8.83
C ALA A 309 36.30 10.93 -8.89
N GLU A 310 37.21 9.98 -8.60
CA GLU A 310 38.65 10.21 -8.60
C GLU A 310 39.26 10.17 -10.02
N GLU A 311 38.99 9.11 -10.75
CA GLU A 311 39.69 8.87 -12.02
C GLU A 311 39.00 9.49 -13.25
N PHE A 312 37.72 9.84 -13.13
CA PHE A 312 36.91 10.35 -14.25
C PHE A 312 36.18 11.67 -13.91
N PRO A 313 36.85 12.70 -13.38
CA PRO A 313 36.19 13.93 -12.92
C PRO A 313 35.52 14.75 -14.03
N SER A 314 35.84 14.49 -15.28
CA SER A 314 35.24 15.16 -16.45
C SER A 314 33.95 14.51 -16.94
N LEU A 315 33.54 13.39 -16.36
CA LEU A 315 32.34 12.66 -16.74
C LEU A 315 31.19 12.94 -15.78
N VAL A 316 29.99 12.92 -16.30
CA VAL A 316 28.79 12.74 -15.50
C VAL A 316 28.53 11.24 -15.38
N ALA A 317 29.04 10.64 -14.32
CA ALA A 317 28.90 9.22 -14.07
C ALA A 317 27.79 8.95 -13.04
N ARG A 318 27.07 7.84 -13.23
CA ARG A 318 26.05 7.38 -12.28
C ARG A 318 26.11 5.86 -12.14
N VAL A 319 26.21 5.40 -10.90
CA VAL A 319 26.16 3.98 -10.56
C VAL A 319 24.84 3.70 -9.85
N TYR A 320 24.06 2.74 -10.33
CA TYR A 320 22.79 2.40 -9.72
C TYR A 320 22.43 0.94 -9.91
N PRO A 321 21.77 0.30 -8.92
CA PRO A 321 21.31 -1.07 -9.03
C PRO A 321 20.11 -1.16 -9.98
N CYS A 322 19.85 -2.36 -10.52
CA CYS A 322 18.61 -2.66 -11.19
C CYS A 322 17.46 -2.54 -10.20
N LEU A 323 16.66 -1.49 -10.29
CA LEU A 323 15.49 -1.29 -9.46
C LEU A 323 14.31 -2.06 -10.05
N LEU A 324 13.42 -2.57 -9.20
CA LEU A 324 12.17 -3.20 -9.65
C LEU A 324 11.28 -2.20 -10.40
N TYR A 325 11.44 -0.90 -10.11
CA TYR A 325 10.82 0.21 -10.81
C TYR A 325 11.81 1.38 -10.85
N THR A 326 12.14 1.85 -12.05
CA THR A 326 12.75 3.16 -12.25
C THR A 326 11.62 4.16 -12.48
N SER A 327 11.54 5.14 -11.61
CA SER A 327 10.74 6.33 -11.84
C SER A 327 11.40 7.21 -12.89
#